data_cd6d3a520313d694c36e6d1e74ccfe6d
#
_entry.id   cd6d3a520313d694c36e6d1e74ccfe6d
#
_cell.length_a   1.000
_cell.length_b   1.000
_cell.length_c   1.000
_cell.angle_alpha   90.00
_cell.angle_beta   90.00
_cell.angle_gamma   90.00
#
_symmetry.space_group_name_H-M   'P 1'
#
loop_
_entity.id
_entity.type
_entity.pdbx_description
1 polymer ?
#
loop_
_entity_poly.entity_id
_entity_poly.type
_entity_poly.pdbx_seq_one_letter_code
_entity_poly.pdbx_strand_id
1 'polypeptide(L)'
;ASCATFVERSRPVAAALQALVERLEATSRARVLTMDARRFLRSDPVAFDLVFLDPPFASDWLDAVLTGLAEGGWLADTAQVYVETRAGHAPTLDPGAWACQRQKTAGDVWFGLLQRAE
;
A
#
# COMPACT_ATOMS: atom_id res chain seq x y z
N ALA A 1 12.35 3.13 8.13
CA ALA A 1 12.64 2.08 7.14
C ALA A 1 13.97 2.34 6.45
N SER A 2 14.73 1.28 6.20
CA SER A 2 16.03 1.39 5.53
C SER A 2 15.88 1.42 4.00
N CYS A 3 14.77 0.94 3.45
CA CYS A 3 14.51 0.94 2.02
C CYS A 3 13.02 1.04 1.73
N ALA A 4 12.68 1.48 0.53
CA ALA A 4 11.30 1.65 0.07
C ALA A 4 11.13 1.14 -1.36
N THR A 5 9.96 0.58 -1.64
CA THR A 5 9.56 0.21 -2.99
C THR A 5 8.26 0.94 -3.32
N PHE A 6 8.26 1.71 -4.40
CA PHE A 6 7.08 2.39 -4.91
C PHE A 6 6.55 1.63 -6.11
N VAL A 7 5.26 1.32 -6.08
CA VAL A 7 4.59 0.64 -7.19
C VAL A 7 3.54 1.60 -7.74
N GLU A 8 3.73 2.05 -8.95
CA GLU A 8 2.87 3.07 -9.57
C GLU A 8 2.54 2.68 -11.00
N ARG A 9 1.26 2.65 -11.32
CA ARG A 9 0.78 2.30 -12.65
C ARG A 9 0.97 3.42 -13.67
N SER A 10 0.82 4.65 -13.25
CA SER A 10 0.95 5.82 -14.13
C SER A 10 2.42 6.09 -14.47
N ARG A 11 2.76 6.05 -15.75
CA ARG A 11 4.12 6.34 -16.19
C ARG A 11 4.59 7.75 -15.82
N PRO A 12 3.76 8.81 -16.01
CA PRO A 12 4.19 10.16 -15.60
C PRO A 12 4.43 10.26 -14.10
N VAL A 13 3.58 9.63 -13.26
CA VAL A 13 3.75 9.66 -11.81
C VAL A 13 4.99 8.86 -11.41
N ALA A 14 5.20 7.69 -12.00
CA ALA A 14 6.39 6.88 -11.74
C ALA A 14 7.67 7.63 -12.12
N ALA A 15 7.66 8.35 -13.26
CA ALA A 15 8.81 9.16 -13.68
C ALA A 15 9.08 10.30 -12.68
N ALA A 16 8.03 10.94 -12.16
CA ALA A 16 8.18 11.99 -11.17
C ALA A 16 8.75 11.43 -9.84
N LEU A 17 8.30 10.25 -9.42
CA LEU A 17 8.85 9.57 -8.24
C LEU A 17 10.31 9.20 -8.44
N GLN A 18 10.67 8.68 -9.61
CA GLN A 18 12.06 8.34 -9.92
C GLN A 18 12.96 9.57 -9.89
N ALA A 19 12.51 10.68 -10.46
CA ALA A 19 13.24 11.94 -10.43
C ALA A 19 13.44 12.44 -9.00
N LEU A 20 12.42 12.28 -8.15
CA LEU A 20 12.51 12.66 -6.74
C LEU A 20 13.52 11.78 -6.00
N VAL A 21 13.48 10.47 -6.23
CA VAL A 21 14.43 9.52 -5.63
C VAL A 21 15.87 9.89 -6.01
N GLU A 22 16.11 10.25 -7.27
CA GLU A 22 17.42 10.67 -7.74
C GLU A 22 17.86 11.99 -7.11
N ARG A 23 16.93 12.96 -7.04
CA ARG A 23 17.22 14.26 -6.41
C ARG A 23 17.59 14.13 -4.94
N LEU A 24 16.95 13.20 -4.23
CA LEU A 24 17.23 12.94 -2.82
C LEU A 24 18.42 12.00 -2.61
N GLU A 25 19.09 11.61 -3.69
CA GLU A 25 20.23 10.69 -3.65
C GLU A 25 19.89 9.38 -2.92
N ALA A 26 18.67 8.87 -3.18
CA ALA A 26 18.13 7.70 -2.49
C ALA A 26 18.05 6.45 -3.40
N THR A 27 18.76 6.42 -4.52
CA THR A 27 18.68 5.32 -5.48
C THR A 27 19.12 3.97 -4.92
N SER A 28 19.95 3.96 -3.88
CA SER A 28 20.35 2.73 -3.20
C SER A 28 19.34 2.24 -2.16
N ARG A 29 18.36 3.07 -1.78
CA ARG A 29 17.39 2.78 -0.73
C ARG A 29 15.94 2.80 -1.20
N ALA A 30 15.69 3.24 -2.42
CA ALA A 30 14.34 3.34 -2.96
C ALA A 30 14.32 2.93 -4.42
N ARG A 31 13.29 2.21 -4.82
CA ARG A 31 13.08 1.86 -6.22
C ARG A 31 11.64 2.17 -6.61
N VAL A 32 11.45 2.50 -7.87
CA VAL A 32 10.13 2.79 -8.43
C VAL A 32 9.85 1.76 -9.53
N LEU A 33 8.73 1.07 -9.40
CA LEU A 33 8.27 0.08 -10.37
C LEU A 33 7.02 0.62 -11.05
N THR A 34 7.05 0.69 -12.37
CA THR A 34 5.89 1.13 -13.15
C THR A 34 5.02 -0.07 -13.49
N MET A 35 4.04 -0.35 -12.63
CA MET A 35 3.15 -1.48 -12.83
C MET A 35 1.94 -1.35 -11.92
N ASP A 36 0.90 -2.12 -12.20
CA ASP A 36 -0.26 -2.23 -11.33
C ASP A 36 0.12 -2.99 -10.06
N ALA A 37 -0.32 -2.51 -8.90
CA ALA A 37 -0.03 -3.13 -7.62
C ALA A 37 -0.52 -4.57 -7.53
N ARG A 38 -1.66 -4.89 -8.15
CA ARG A 38 -2.18 -6.26 -8.18
C ARG A 38 -1.23 -7.22 -8.89
N ARG A 39 -0.57 -6.72 -9.94
CA ARG A 39 0.44 -7.49 -10.67
C ARG A 39 1.71 -7.67 -9.83
N PHE A 40 2.12 -6.60 -9.13
CA PHE A 40 3.27 -6.67 -8.22
C PHE A 40 3.07 -7.78 -7.17
N LEU A 41 1.87 -7.91 -6.63
CA LEU A 41 1.55 -8.92 -5.60
C LEU A 41 1.51 -10.35 -6.13
N ARG A 42 1.73 -10.57 -7.42
CA ARG A 42 1.91 -11.90 -8.02
C ARG A 42 3.38 -12.30 -8.15
N SER A 43 4.29 -11.38 -7.86
CA SER A 43 5.72 -11.67 -7.89
C SER A 43 6.17 -12.32 -6.58
N ASP A 44 7.45 -12.65 -6.45
CA ASP A 44 7.99 -13.24 -5.24
C ASP A 44 7.92 -12.25 -4.08
N PRO A 45 7.30 -12.61 -2.96
CA PRO A 45 7.09 -11.68 -1.87
C PRO A 45 8.36 -11.33 -1.10
N VAL A 46 8.37 -10.10 -0.61
CA VAL A 46 9.33 -9.61 0.38
C VAL A 46 8.48 -9.06 1.52
N ALA A 47 8.79 -9.44 2.75
CA ALA A 47 8.01 -8.99 3.90
C ALA A 47 8.32 -7.52 4.22
N PHE A 48 7.31 -6.67 4.10
CA PHE A 48 7.41 -5.26 4.44
C PHE A 48 6.97 -5.01 5.88
N ASP A 49 7.55 -4.00 6.50
CA ASP A 49 7.18 -3.55 7.86
C ASP A 49 6.08 -2.50 7.83
N LEU A 50 6.00 -1.74 6.75
CA LEU A 50 5.04 -0.65 6.61
C LEU A 50 4.62 -0.55 5.15
N VAL A 51 3.32 -0.48 4.93
CA VAL A 51 2.73 -0.34 3.60
C VAL A 51 1.79 0.85 3.60
N PHE A 52 1.90 1.70 2.59
CA PHE A 52 0.97 2.81 2.35
C PHE A 52 0.15 2.50 1.11
N LEU A 53 -1.16 2.56 1.24
CA LEU A 53 -2.09 2.37 0.14
C LEU A 53 -2.91 3.63 -0.09
N ASP A 54 -2.78 4.19 -1.29
CA ASP A 54 -3.57 5.31 -1.78
C ASP A 54 -4.21 4.87 -3.10
N PRO A 55 -5.34 4.14 -3.02
CA PRO A 55 -5.92 3.50 -4.20
C PRO A 55 -6.55 4.50 -5.16
N PRO A 56 -6.64 4.14 -6.47
CA PRO A 56 -7.46 4.90 -7.40
C PRO A 56 -8.94 4.79 -7.03
N PHE A 57 -9.80 5.49 -7.74
CA PHE A 57 -11.23 5.61 -7.43
C PHE A 57 -12.01 4.30 -7.45
N ALA A 58 -11.52 3.25 -8.10
CA ALA A 58 -12.20 1.96 -8.17
C ALA A 58 -12.06 1.19 -6.86
N SER A 59 -13.17 0.90 -6.19
CA SER A 59 -13.20 0.30 -4.85
C SER A 59 -12.69 -1.14 -4.82
N ASP A 60 -12.93 -1.93 -5.88
CA ASP A 60 -12.51 -3.33 -5.94
C ASP A 60 -11.00 -3.50 -5.99
N TRP A 61 -10.27 -2.50 -6.47
CA TRP A 61 -8.81 -2.50 -6.45
C TRP A 61 -8.27 -2.63 -5.02
N LEU A 62 -8.82 -1.85 -4.11
CA LEU A 62 -8.36 -1.84 -2.72
C LEU A 62 -8.59 -3.20 -2.04
N ASP A 63 -9.77 -3.79 -2.22
CA ASP A 63 -10.09 -5.10 -1.64
C ASP A 63 -9.15 -6.19 -2.19
N ALA A 64 -8.87 -6.17 -3.48
CA ALA A 64 -7.96 -7.13 -4.10
C ALA A 64 -6.53 -6.99 -3.56
N VAL A 65 -6.05 -5.77 -3.39
CA VAL A 65 -4.70 -5.51 -2.87
C VAL A 65 -4.60 -5.93 -1.40
N LEU A 66 -5.60 -5.61 -0.58
CA LEU A 66 -5.60 -6.02 0.82
C LEU A 66 -5.60 -7.54 0.96
N THR A 67 -6.39 -8.25 0.17
CA THR A 67 -6.38 -9.71 0.17
C THR A 67 -5.02 -10.26 -0.21
N GLY A 68 -4.40 -9.72 -1.26
CA GLY A 68 -3.07 -10.12 -1.69
C GLY A 68 -2.00 -9.89 -0.63
N LEU A 69 -2.06 -8.77 0.07
CA LEU A 69 -1.13 -8.47 1.15
C LEU A 69 -1.30 -9.44 2.34
N ALA A 70 -2.54 -9.76 2.70
CA ALA A 70 -2.82 -10.63 3.85
C ALA A 70 -2.35 -12.06 3.62
N GLU A 71 -2.46 -12.56 2.39
CA GLU A 71 -2.26 -13.97 2.06
C GLU A 71 -0.88 -14.27 1.47
N GLY A 72 -0.20 -13.28 0.91
CA GLY A 72 0.93 -13.49 0.02
C GLY A 72 2.32 -13.50 0.64
N GLY A 73 2.45 -13.35 1.95
CA GLY A 73 3.78 -13.25 2.59
C GLY A 73 4.43 -11.87 2.44
N TRP A 74 3.63 -10.86 2.17
CA TRP A 74 4.10 -9.49 1.94
C TRP A 74 4.26 -8.66 3.22
N LEU A 75 3.83 -9.18 4.36
CA LEU A 75 3.84 -8.43 5.62
C LEU A 75 4.66 -9.15 6.68
N ALA A 76 5.57 -8.42 7.32
CA ALA A 76 6.23 -8.88 8.52
C ALA A 76 5.19 -9.04 9.65
N ASP A 77 5.54 -9.77 10.71
CA ASP A 77 4.59 -10.11 11.79
C ASP A 77 3.96 -8.89 12.44
N THR A 78 4.72 -7.81 12.58
CA THR A 78 4.26 -6.57 13.22
C THR A 78 4.00 -5.46 12.20
N ALA A 79 3.86 -5.81 10.93
CA ALA A 79 3.66 -4.82 9.86
C ALA A 79 2.37 -4.05 10.03
N GLN A 80 2.42 -2.80 9.63
CA GLN A 80 1.26 -1.91 9.60
C GLN A 80 0.96 -1.51 8.16
N VAL A 81 -0.34 -1.42 7.85
CA VAL A 81 -0.82 -0.97 6.54
C VAL A 81 -1.65 0.28 6.76
N TYR A 82 -1.20 1.38 6.19
CA TYR A 82 -1.93 2.64 6.20
C TYR A 82 -2.71 2.76 4.90
N VAL A 83 -4.02 2.95 5.03
CA VAL A 83 -4.92 3.10 3.88
C VAL A 83 -5.53 4.49 3.91
N GLU A 84 -5.49 5.16 2.79
CA GLU A 84 -6.14 6.44 2.59
C GLU A 84 -7.04 6.34 1.36
N THR A 85 -8.32 6.68 1.50
CA THR A 85 -9.27 6.63 0.39
C THR A 85 -10.33 7.71 0.58
N ARG A 86 -11.21 7.86 -0.42
CA ARG A 86 -12.31 8.82 -0.34
C ARG A 86 -13.28 8.45 0.78
N ALA A 87 -13.80 9.44 1.49
CA ALA A 87 -14.86 9.25 2.48
C ALA A 87 -16.06 8.50 1.86
N GLY A 88 -16.59 7.52 2.56
CA GLY A 88 -17.66 6.67 2.04
C GLY A 88 -17.18 5.48 1.21
N HIS A 89 -15.86 5.35 0.98
CA HIS A 89 -15.26 4.26 0.22
C HIS A 89 -14.30 3.42 1.07
N ALA A 90 -14.49 3.42 2.39
CA ALA A 90 -13.69 2.60 3.28
C ALA A 90 -13.80 1.12 2.88
N PRO A 91 -12.70 0.36 2.96
CA PRO A 91 -12.73 -1.06 2.60
C PRO A 91 -13.59 -1.86 3.57
N THR A 92 -14.18 -2.93 3.06
CA THR A 92 -14.83 -3.93 3.90
C THR A 92 -13.75 -4.89 4.37
N LEU A 93 -13.40 -4.83 5.65
CA LEU A 93 -12.33 -5.63 6.20
C LEU A 93 -12.87 -6.97 6.73
N ASP A 94 -12.22 -8.06 6.32
CA ASP A 94 -12.45 -9.36 6.90
C ASP A 94 -11.82 -9.41 8.30
N PRO A 95 -12.61 -9.55 9.38
CA PRO A 95 -12.04 -9.58 10.73
C PRO A 95 -11.15 -10.79 10.99
N GLY A 96 -11.24 -11.83 10.17
CA GLY A 96 -10.32 -12.97 10.23
C GLY A 96 -8.94 -12.67 9.61
N ALA A 97 -8.84 -11.62 8.80
CA ALA A 97 -7.60 -11.24 8.13
C ALA A 97 -7.00 -9.94 8.68
N TRP A 98 -7.83 -8.99 9.09
CA TRP A 98 -7.39 -7.65 9.47
C TRP A 98 -7.93 -7.19 10.81
N ALA A 99 -7.08 -6.51 11.58
CA ALA A 99 -7.47 -5.73 12.75
C ALA A 99 -7.27 -4.26 12.42
N CYS A 100 -8.32 -3.46 12.55
CA CYS A 100 -8.25 -2.02 12.36
C CYS A 100 -7.88 -1.37 13.69
N GLN A 101 -6.67 -0.83 13.79
CA GLN A 101 -6.17 -0.22 15.01
C GLN A 101 -6.67 1.19 15.21
N ARG A 102 -6.81 1.93 14.11
CA ARG A 102 -7.33 3.30 14.10
C ARG A 102 -8.02 3.56 12.78
N GLN A 103 -9.09 4.36 12.83
CA GLN A 103 -9.70 4.88 11.62
C GLN A 103 -10.28 6.25 11.91
N LYS A 104 -10.34 7.09 10.88
CA LYS A 104 -10.88 8.43 10.99
C LYS A 104 -11.35 8.91 9.63
N THR A 105 -12.41 9.72 9.62
CA THR A 105 -12.82 10.47 8.44
C THR A 105 -12.58 11.95 8.73
N ALA A 106 -11.87 12.62 7.82
CA ALA A 106 -11.59 14.03 7.90
C ALA A 106 -11.91 14.66 6.54
N GLY A 107 -12.96 15.50 6.47
CA GLY A 107 -13.41 16.04 5.19
C GLY A 107 -13.81 14.94 4.22
N ASP A 108 -13.19 14.93 3.04
CA ASP A 108 -13.47 13.96 1.98
C ASP A 108 -12.60 12.71 2.04
N VAL A 109 -11.82 12.55 3.10
CA VAL A 109 -10.84 11.47 3.21
C VAL A 109 -11.16 10.57 4.38
N TRP A 110 -11.20 9.27 4.13
CA TRP A 110 -11.15 8.24 5.16
C TRP A 110 -9.74 7.66 5.21
N PHE A 111 -9.23 7.45 6.42
CA PHE A 111 -7.97 6.75 6.57
C PHE A 111 -8.04 5.76 7.73
N GLY A 112 -7.29 4.69 7.58
CA GLY A 112 -7.22 3.62 8.56
C GLY A 112 -5.82 3.05 8.70
N LEU A 113 -5.49 2.61 9.90
CA LEU A 113 -4.25 1.92 10.20
C LEU A 113 -4.62 0.47 10.54
N LEU A 114 -4.13 -0.44 9.73
CA LEU A 114 -4.46 -1.85 9.79
C LEU A 114 -3.26 -2.69 10.20
N GLN A 115 -3.55 -3.80 10.85
CA GLN A 115 -2.57 -4.82 11.14
C GLN A 115 -3.21 -6.17 10.82
N ARG A 116 -2.39 -7.13 10.39
CA ARG A 116 -2.89 -8.47 10.11
C ARG A 116 -3.43 -9.08 11.39
N ALA A 117 -4.61 -9.71 11.33
CA ALA A 117 -5.21 -10.38 12.47
C ALA A 117 -4.39 -11.62 12.84
N GLU A 118 -4.31 -11.87 14.12
CA GLU A 118 -3.63 -13.05 14.66
C GLU A 118 -4.50 -14.29 14.60
#